data_f0402498f7f3bba91a6e7834fe171555
#
_entry.id   f0402498f7f3bba91a6e7834fe171555
#
_cell.length_a   1.000
_cell.length_b   1.000
_cell.length_c   1.000
_cell.angle_alpha   90.00
_cell.angle_beta   90.00
_cell.angle_gamma   90.00
#
_symmetry.space_group_name_H-M   'P 1'
#
loop_
_entity.id
_entity.type
_entity.pdbx_description
1 polymer ?
#
loop_
_entity_poly.entity_id
_entity_poly.type
_entity_poly.pdbx_seq_one_letter_code
_entity_poly.pdbx_strand_id
1 'polypeptide(L)'
;MRFMDTTIDLRCAKRNMLIIILVIAASLLVNISANAQNAEQWKTLEGDVNLFIANDLGRNGYYEQKPVAELMGEMAGAIGPEAIVAAGDVHHFEGVASTQDHLWMTNYELIYAHPELMMTWLPVLGNHEYRGNTQAVLDYRNISRRWEMEGRFYTKVYDDNGVSIRLVLIDTTPLIDRYHHSATYPDVDSQDIDTQLKWIDKTLDEAKEDWVIVVGHHPMYADTKKDIIEQKDMQSRLLPIFQRHKSKVAMYVCGHIHNFQHIRRGNDGIDYVVNTSGSLARKVNPTDGTVFCSPAEGFSVVSASKNQLNLYMIDNKGNVIHKIERFKK
;
A
#
# COMPACT_ATOMS: atom_id res chain seq x y z
N MET A 1 -53.99 42.20 28.69
CA MET A 1 -52.68 41.82 28.11
C MET A 1 -51.99 40.98 29.17
N ARG A 2 -52.00 39.60 29.01
CA ARG A 2 -51.38 38.68 29.97
C ARG A 2 -49.94 38.47 29.50
N PHE A 3 -48.95 38.89 30.29
CA PHE A 3 -47.55 38.51 30.09
C PHE A 3 -47.42 37.02 30.44
N MET A 4 -47.03 36.22 29.46
CA MET A 4 -46.60 34.86 29.69
C MET A 4 -45.26 34.92 30.42
N ASP A 5 -45.24 34.42 31.63
CA ASP A 5 -44.04 34.26 32.46
C ASP A 5 -43.24 33.04 31.93
N THR A 6 -42.16 33.30 31.18
CA THR A 6 -41.25 32.28 30.67
C THR A 6 -40.13 32.09 31.69
N THR A 7 -40.42 31.67 32.89
CA THR A 7 -39.38 31.13 33.78
C THR A 7 -38.94 29.78 33.26
N ILE A 8 -37.85 29.78 32.47
CA ILE A 8 -37.14 28.57 32.12
C ILE A 8 -36.69 27.91 33.42
N ASP A 9 -37.14 26.67 33.66
CA ASP A 9 -36.75 25.93 34.88
C ASP A 9 -35.22 25.61 34.78
N LEU A 10 -34.44 26.50 35.36
CA LEU A 10 -32.96 26.43 35.43
C LEU A 10 -32.47 25.12 36.08
N ARG A 11 -33.29 24.46 36.89
CA ARG A 11 -32.93 23.15 37.49
C ARG A 11 -33.02 22.04 36.44
N CYS A 12 -34.06 22.07 35.60
CA CYS A 12 -34.21 21.10 34.50
C CYS A 12 -33.11 21.28 33.47
N ALA A 13 -32.79 22.53 33.11
CA ALA A 13 -31.68 22.82 32.18
C ALA A 13 -30.32 22.35 32.71
N LYS A 14 -30.00 22.59 33.97
CA LYS A 14 -28.77 22.11 34.62
C LYS A 14 -28.69 20.58 34.69
N ARG A 15 -29.80 19.91 35.00
CA ARG A 15 -29.87 18.45 35.03
C ARG A 15 -29.64 17.84 33.63
N ASN A 16 -30.27 18.41 32.61
CA ASN A 16 -30.09 17.94 31.21
C ASN A 16 -28.66 18.17 30.71
N MET A 17 -28.06 19.31 31.05
CA MET A 17 -26.65 19.59 30.72
C MET A 17 -25.69 18.61 31.41
N LEU A 18 -25.93 18.27 32.68
CA LEU A 18 -25.12 17.27 33.39
C LEU A 18 -25.24 15.88 32.76
N ILE A 19 -26.42 15.46 32.33
CA ILE A 19 -26.66 14.19 31.64
C ILE A 19 -25.92 14.19 30.32
N ILE A 20 -25.95 15.26 29.52
CA ILE A 20 -25.23 15.38 28.25
C ILE A 20 -23.71 15.26 28.48
N ILE A 21 -23.18 15.95 29.50
CA ILE A 21 -21.75 15.88 29.85
C ILE A 21 -21.35 14.44 30.24
N LEU A 22 -22.16 13.75 31.02
CA LEU A 22 -21.91 12.37 31.44
C LEU A 22 -21.97 11.40 30.25
N VAL A 23 -22.89 11.58 29.31
CA VAL A 23 -22.99 10.76 28.08
C VAL A 23 -21.78 11.00 27.19
N ILE A 24 -21.37 12.26 27.02
CA ILE A 24 -20.16 12.59 26.25
C ILE A 24 -18.91 11.99 26.91
N ALA A 25 -18.77 12.13 28.21
CA ALA A 25 -17.63 11.55 28.95
C ALA A 25 -17.61 10.01 28.87
N ALA A 26 -18.77 9.36 29.00
CA ALA A 26 -18.88 7.91 28.85
C ALA A 26 -18.53 7.46 27.42
N SER A 27 -19.00 8.17 26.39
CA SER A 27 -18.65 7.83 24.99
C SER A 27 -17.16 8.04 24.69
N LEU A 28 -16.53 9.08 25.26
CA LEU A 28 -15.08 9.30 25.15
C LEU A 28 -14.29 8.18 25.83
N LEU A 29 -14.69 7.73 27.00
CA LEU A 29 -14.04 6.65 27.72
C LEU A 29 -14.17 5.31 26.96
N VAL A 30 -15.31 5.03 26.36
CA VAL A 30 -15.52 3.82 25.54
C VAL A 30 -14.61 3.86 24.29
N ASN A 31 -14.53 5.01 23.60
CA ASN A 31 -13.66 5.18 22.44
C ASN A 31 -12.18 5.03 22.80
N ILE A 32 -11.71 5.61 23.90
CA ILE A 32 -10.33 5.46 24.39
C ILE A 32 -10.02 3.99 24.69
N SER A 33 -10.94 3.26 25.34
CA SER A 33 -10.77 1.84 25.63
C SER A 33 -10.71 0.97 24.35
N ALA A 34 -11.56 1.27 23.37
CA ALA A 34 -11.57 0.55 22.09
C ALA A 34 -10.28 0.79 21.30
N ASN A 35 -9.82 2.03 21.23
CA ASN A 35 -8.57 2.37 20.53
C ASN A 35 -7.35 1.74 21.23
N ALA A 36 -7.32 1.72 22.56
CA ALA A 36 -6.26 1.05 23.30
C ALA A 36 -6.25 -0.47 23.05
N GLN A 37 -7.41 -1.12 22.98
CA GLN A 37 -7.53 -2.54 22.68
C GLN A 37 -7.09 -2.85 21.25
N ASN A 38 -7.43 -2.02 20.27
CA ASN A 38 -6.98 -2.17 18.89
C ASN A 38 -5.46 -2.02 18.80
N ALA A 39 -4.87 -1.01 19.46
CA ALA A 39 -3.42 -0.78 19.47
C ALA A 39 -2.66 -1.99 20.05
N GLU A 40 -3.13 -2.59 21.13
CA GLU A 40 -2.56 -3.81 21.71
C GLU A 40 -2.63 -5.00 20.72
N GLN A 41 -3.76 -5.14 20.02
CA GLN A 41 -3.92 -6.17 18.99
C GLN A 41 -2.96 -5.94 17.83
N TRP A 42 -2.86 -4.71 17.31
CA TRP A 42 -1.97 -4.40 16.19
C TRP A 42 -0.49 -4.56 16.56
N LYS A 43 -0.13 -4.26 17.78
CA LYS A 43 1.25 -4.48 18.27
C LYS A 43 1.68 -5.94 18.18
N THR A 44 0.75 -6.89 18.20
CA THR A 44 1.07 -8.31 17.98
C THR A 44 1.54 -8.64 16.57
N LEU A 45 1.40 -7.73 15.62
CA LEU A 45 1.85 -7.88 14.24
C LEU A 45 3.31 -7.44 14.05
N GLU A 46 3.90 -6.76 15.04
CA GLU A 46 5.26 -6.24 15.01
C GLU A 46 6.29 -7.38 14.86
N GLY A 47 7.31 -7.16 14.04
CA GLY A 47 8.51 -7.97 13.91
C GLY A 47 9.75 -7.13 14.18
N ASP A 48 10.93 -7.67 13.85
CA ASP A 48 12.19 -6.91 13.95
C ASP A 48 12.28 -5.82 12.87
N VAL A 49 11.75 -6.09 11.66
CA VAL A 49 11.62 -5.11 10.57
C VAL A 49 10.16 -5.07 10.12
N ASN A 50 9.58 -3.89 10.06
CA ASN A 50 8.17 -3.69 9.71
C ASN A 50 8.03 -2.72 8.54
N LEU A 51 7.13 -3.01 7.60
CA LEU A 51 6.84 -2.15 6.45
C LEU A 51 5.33 -2.14 6.20
N PHE A 52 4.82 -1.00 5.74
CA PHE A 52 3.47 -0.94 5.18
C PHE A 52 3.53 -0.95 3.66
N ILE A 53 2.55 -1.58 3.01
CA ILE A 53 2.39 -1.54 1.54
C ILE A 53 0.97 -1.06 1.24
N ALA A 54 0.87 0.03 0.51
CA ALA A 54 -0.39 0.62 0.06
C ALA A 54 -0.27 1.04 -1.41
N ASN A 55 -1.36 1.04 -2.16
CA ASN A 55 -1.37 1.37 -3.58
C ASN A 55 -2.75 1.81 -4.03
N ASP A 56 -2.85 2.29 -5.28
CA ASP A 56 -4.11 2.76 -5.87
C ASP A 56 -4.81 3.78 -4.96
N LEU A 57 -4.01 4.73 -4.47
CA LEU A 57 -4.36 5.59 -3.34
C LEU A 57 -5.20 6.79 -3.74
N GLY A 58 -4.80 7.48 -4.83
CA GLY A 58 -5.24 8.82 -5.15
C GLY A 58 -6.69 8.92 -5.62
N ARG A 59 -7.55 9.52 -4.81
CA ARG A 59 -8.96 9.83 -5.13
C ARG A 59 -9.38 11.18 -4.56
N ASN A 60 -8.43 12.12 -4.36
CA ASN A 60 -8.69 13.44 -3.79
C ASN A 60 -9.44 13.40 -2.44
N GLY A 61 -9.17 12.38 -1.63
CA GLY A 61 -9.81 12.15 -0.33
C GLY A 61 -11.22 11.58 -0.39
N TYR A 62 -11.69 11.16 -1.58
CA TYR A 62 -12.99 10.49 -1.73
C TYR A 62 -12.89 8.99 -1.46
N TYR A 63 -14.05 8.34 -1.34
CA TYR A 63 -14.22 6.94 -0.97
C TYR A 63 -13.53 6.64 0.37
N GLU A 64 -12.85 5.52 0.48
CA GLU A 64 -12.19 5.08 1.71
C GLU A 64 -10.77 5.68 1.88
N GLN A 65 -10.33 6.60 1.02
CA GLN A 65 -8.95 7.09 1.06
C GLN A 65 -8.58 7.73 2.41
N LYS A 66 -9.43 8.63 2.95
CA LYS A 66 -9.17 9.26 4.25
C LYS A 66 -9.29 8.31 5.43
N PRO A 67 -10.36 7.49 5.54
CA PRO A 67 -10.45 6.47 6.59
C PRO A 67 -9.27 5.51 6.61
N VAL A 68 -8.83 5.02 5.44
CA VAL A 68 -7.67 4.13 5.36
C VAL A 68 -6.37 4.85 5.74
N ALA A 69 -6.20 6.11 5.33
CA ALA A 69 -5.02 6.89 5.72
C ALA A 69 -4.93 7.13 7.23
N GLU A 70 -6.05 7.44 7.88
CA GLU A 70 -6.12 7.59 9.34
C GLU A 70 -5.80 6.27 10.04
N LEU A 71 -6.42 5.17 9.61
CA LEU A 71 -6.13 3.83 10.13
C LEU A 71 -4.66 3.44 9.96
N MET A 72 -4.04 3.76 8.81
CA MET A 72 -2.61 3.54 8.60
C MET A 72 -1.78 4.30 9.64
N GLY A 73 -2.16 5.55 9.96
CA GLY A 73 -1.49 6.35 10.99
C GLY A 73 -1.63 5.76 12.40
N GLU A 74 -2.83 5.38 12.79
CA GLU A 74 -3.09 4.73 14.08
C GLU A 74 -2.30 3.41 14.22
N MET A 75 -2.30 2.57 13.18
CA MET A 75 -1.55 1.31 13.17
C MET A 75 -0.04 1.54 13.14
N ALA A 76 0.44 2.58 12.44
CA ALA A 76 1.86 2.92 12.43
C ALA A 76 2.36 3.30 13.84
N GLY A 77 1.55 4.00 14.63
CA GLY A 77 1.87 4.30 16.04
C GLY A 77 1.94 3.06 16.94
N ALA A 78 1.24 1.99 16.57
CA ALA A 78 1.27 0.74 17.34
C ALA A 78 2.40 -0.21 16.90
N ILE A 79 2.70 -0.28 15.59
CA ILE A 79 3.62 -1.27 14.98
C ILE A 79 5.03 -0.70 14.79
N GLY A 80 5.15 0.62 14.50
CA GLY A 80 6.44 1.27 14.23
C GLY A 80 7.08 0.81 12.91
N PRO A 81 6.43 0.99 11.72
CA PRO A 81 7.06 0.62 10.47
C PRO A 81 8.22 1.54 10.11
N GLU A 82 9.27 1.00 9.47
CA GLU A 82 10.43 1.75 9.00
C GLU A 82 10.11 2.58 7.75
N ALA A 83 9.18 2.09 6.92
CA ALA A 83 8.76 2.78 5.70
C ALA A 83 7.38 2.32 5.21
N ILE A 84 6.83 3.13 4.30
CA ILE A 84 5.62 2.81 3.54
C ILE A 84 5.99 2.64 2.07
N VAL A 85 5.67 1.50 1.49
CA VAL A 85 5.81 1.25 0.06
C VAL A 85 4.51 1.66 -0.63
N ALA A 86 4.59 2.66 -1.52
CA ALA A 86 3.47 3.08 -2.36
C ALA A 86 3.56 2.35 -3.70
N ALA A 87 2.87 1.21 -3.84
CA ALA A 87 3.02 0.30 -4.97
C ALA A 87 2.22 0.75 -6.23
N GLY A 88 2.32 2.04 -6.58
CA GLY A 88 1.79 2.66 -7.80
C GLY A 88 0.38 3.23 -7.67
N ASP A 89 0.02 4.01 -8.67
CA ASP A 89 -1.28 4.68 -8.80
C ASP A 89 -1.62 5.57 -7.57
N VAL A 90 -0.64 6.36 -7.16
CA VAL A 90 -0.82 7.37 -6.10
C VAL A 90 -1.67 8.55 -6.59
N HIS A 91 -1.73 8.76 -7.90
CA HIS A 91 -2.44 9.87 -8.53
C HIS A 91 -3.40 9.40 -9.62
N HIS A 92 -4.64 9.08 -9.29
CA HIS A 92 -5.69 8.88 -10.27
C HIS A 92 -6.32 10.24 -10.70
N PHE A 93 -6.76 10.44 -11.97
CA PHE A 93 -6.74 9.47 -13.07
C PHE A 93 -5.58 9.73 -14.05
N GLU A 94 -5.10 10.96 -14.15
CA GLU A 94 -4.19 11.43 -15.21
C GLU A 94 -2.74 11.60 -14.70
N GLY A 95 -2.44 11.15 -13.50
CA GLY A 95 -1.14 11.41 -12.89
C GLY A 95 -0.96 12.89 -12.53
N VAL A 96 0.28 13.32 -12.29
CA VAL A 96 0.64 14.72 -12.01
C VAL A 96 1.31 15.36 -13.23
N ALA A 97 1.08 16.65 -13.44
CA ALA A 97 1.70 17.40 -14.53
C ALA A 97 3.10 17.94 -14.16
N SER A 98 3.34 18.21 -12.88
CA SER A 98 4.61 18.75 -12.37
C SER A 98 4.77 18.46 -10.87
N THR A 99 5.93 18.78 -10.31
CA THR A 99 6.17 18.73 -8.85
C THR A 99 5.34 19.73 -8.05
N GLN A 100 4.68 20.70 -8.73
CA GLN A 100 3.81 21.71 -8.13
C GLN A 100 2.33 21.44 -8.40
N ASP A 101 1.99 20.29 -9.00
CA ASP A 101 0.61 19.91 -9.24
C ASP A 101 -0.16 19.82 -7.91
N HIS A 102 -1.38 20.38 -7.90
CA HIS A 102 -2.24 20.35 -6.72
C HIS A 102 -2.62 18.94 -6.27
N LEU A 103 -2.54 17.94 -7.15
CA LEU A 103 -2.80 16.54 -6.84
C LEU A 103 -1.84 15.99 -5.78
N TRP A 104 -0.62 16.53 -5.67
CA TRP A 104 0.27 16.17 -4.57
C TRP A 104 -0.36 16.46 -3.21
N MET A 105 -1.04 17.61 -3.10
CA MET A 105 -1.71 17.98 -1.83
C MET A 105 -2.97 17.16 -1.60
N THR A 106 -3.81 16.99 -2.64
CA THR A 106 -5.14 16.39 -2.48
C THR A 106 -5.16 14.86 -2.52
N ASN A 107 -4.13 14.22 -3.07
CA ASN A 107 -3.99 12.77 -3.09
C ASN A 107 -2.98 12.23 -2.07
N TYR A 108 -2.01 13.04 -1.64
CA TYR A 108 -0.90 12.54 -0.84
C TYR A 108 -0.67 13.36 0.44
N GLU A 109 -0.17 14.61 0.36
CA GLU A 109 0.33 15.34 1.52
C GLU A 109 -0.73 15.61 2.59
N LEU A 110 -1.94 16.06 2.20
CA LEU A 110 -3.03 16.36 3.13
C LEU A 110 -3.84 15.12 3.53
N ILE A 111 -3.74 14.04 2.79
CA ILE A 111 -4.45 12.81 3.10
C ILE A 111 -3.66 11.97 4.10
N TYR A 112 -2.38 11.74 3.81
CA TYR A 112 -1.49 10.94 4.67
C TYR A 112 -0.72 11.87 5.63
N ALA A 113 -1.47 12.74 6.32
CA ALA A 113 -0.93 13.78 7.18
C ALA A 113 -0.83 13.38 8.67
N HIS A 114 -1.21 12.15 9.02
CA HIS A 114 -1.04 11.65 10.38
C HIS A 114 0.43 11.71 10.80
N PRO A 115 0.78 12.16 12.02
CA PRO A 115 2.16 12.30 12.47
C PRO A 115 3.01 11.05 12.27
N GLU A 116 2.44 9.88 12.53
CA GLU A 116 3.12 8.58 12.38
C GLU A 116 3.37 8.16 10.92
N LEU A 117 2.78 8.87 9.95
CA LEU A 117 3.05 8.67 8.52
C LEU A 117 4.10 9.64 7.95
N MET A 118 4.72 10.48 8.82
CA MET A 118 5.81 11.40 8.44
C MET A 118 7.17 10.69 8.31
N MET A 119 7.13 9.44 7.88
CA MET A 119 8.27 8.57 7.61
C MET A 119 8.56 8.49 6.10
N THR A 120 9.55 7.70 5.73
CA THR A 120 9.91 7.42 4.33
C THR A 120 8.79 6.68 3.59
N TRP A 121 8.43 7.20 2.42
CA TRP A 121 7.59 6.54 1.44
C TRP A 121 8.43 6.14 0.23
N LEU A 122 8.33 4.88 -0.17
CA LEU A 122 9.04 4.27 -1.29
C LEU A 122 8.07 4.03 -2.45
N PRO A 123 7.93 4.96 -3.40
CA PRO A 123 6.96 4.83 -4.47
C PRO A 123 7.44 3.94 -5.61
N VAL A 124 6.48 3.32 -6.29
CA VAL A 124 6.60 2.66 -7.58
C VAL A 124 5.69 3.38 -8.57
N LEU A 125 6.06 3.45 -9.83
CA LEU A 125 5.18 4.01 -10.87
C LEU A 125 4.10 3.01 -11.24
N GLY A 126 2.85 3.47 -11.29
CA GLY A 126 1.73 2.75 -11.87
C GLY A 126 1.36 3.31 -13.25
N ASN A 127 0.35 2.74 -13.88
CA ASN A 127 -0.06 3.19 -15.20
C ASN A 127 -0.74 4.57 -15.18
N HIS A 128 -1.28 5.00 -14.04
CA HIS A 128 -1.85 6.34 -13.91
C HIS A 128 -0.77 7.42 -13.82
N GLU A 129 0.38 7.17 -13.19
CA GLU A 129 1.53 8.08 -13.25
C GLU A 129 2.02 8.28 -14.68
N TYR A 130 1.98 7.25 -15.52
CA TYR A 130 2.37 7.33 -16.94
C TYR A 130 1.40 8.08 -17.83
N ARG A 131 0.21 8.43 -17.35
CA ARG A 131 -0.70 9.35 -18.05
C ARG A 131 -0.30 10.80 -17.85
N GLY A 132 0.44 11.11 -16.80
CA GLY A 132 0.98 12.41 -16.48
C GLY A 132 2.47 12.53 -16.82
N ASN A 133 3.17 13.25 -15.99
CA ASN A 133 4.61 13.46 -16.08
C ASN A 133 5.33 12.57 -15.08
N THR A 134 5.84 11.43 -15.53
CA THR A 134 6.55 10.48 -14.65
C THR A 134 7.83 11.06 -14.06
N GLN A 135 8.52 11.99 -14.78
CA GLN A 135 9.71 12.66 -14.26
C GLN A 135 9.36 13.55 -13.06
N ALA A 136 8.19 14.18 -13.06
CA ALA A 136 7.72 14.95 -11.91
C ALA A 136 7.51 14.06 -10.67
N VAL A 137 7.12 12.79 -10.86
CA VAL A 137 6.99 11.82 -9.76
C VAL A 137 8.35 11.50 -9.15
N LEU A 138 9.38 11.30 -9.98
CA LEU A 138 10.75 11.09 -9.52
C LEU A 138 11.31 12.34 -8.80
N ASP A 139 11.09 13.52 -9.39
CA ASP A 139 11.65 14.77 -8.90
C ASP A 139 10.97 15.28 -7.62
N TYR A 140 9.80 14.76 -7.28
CA TYR A 140 9.09 15.13 -6.05
C TYR A 140 9.89 14.80 -4.78
N ARG A 141 10.86 13.90 -4.83
CA ARG A 141 11.85 13.66 -3.76
C ARG A 141 12.63 14.92 -3.35
N ASN A 142 12.74 15.91 -4.23
CA ASN A 142 13.39 17.19 -3.95
C ASN A 142 12.44 18.19 -3.26
N ILE A 143 11.15 17.89 -3.18
CA ILE A 143 10.09 18.70 -2.57
C ILE A 143 9.67 18.11 -1.22
N SER A 144 9.29 16.83 -1.19
CA SER A 144 8.82 16.15 0.01
C SER A 144 9.91 15.25 0.60
N ARG A 145 10.26 15.46 1.87
CA ARG A 145 11.25 14.64 2.58
C ARG A 145 10.82 13.17 2.73
N ARG A 146 9.52 12.94 2.70
CA ARG A 146 8.95 11.60 2.84
C ARG A 146 9.09 10.79 1.55
N TRP A 147 9.12 11.45 0.38
CA TRP A 147 9.09 10.82 -0.93
C TRP A 147 10.49 10.43 -1.35
N GLU A 148 10.84 9.16 -1.17
CA GLU A 148 12.15 8.63 -1.53
C GLU A 148 12.04 7.73 -2.76
N MET A 149 12.26 8.31 -3.95
CA MET A 149 12.25 7.61 -5.22
C MET A 149 13.59 7.83 -5.92
N GLU A 150 14.49 6.85 -5.79
CA GLU A 150 15.88 6.97 -6.31
C GLU A 150 15.94 6.88 -7.84
N GLY A 151 14.95 6.22 -8.45
CA GLY A 151 14.84 6.04 -9.90
C GLY A 151 13.51 5.38 -10.24
N ARG A 152 13.30 5.05 -11.53
CA ARG A 152 12.11 4.30 -11.97
C ARG A 152 12.09 2.88 -11.42
N PHE A 153 13.27 2.31 -11.26
CA PHE A 153 13.49 1.04 -10.56
C PHE A 153 14.71 1.18 -9.64
N TYR A 154 14.60 0.66 -8.44
CA TYR A 154 15.64 0.81 -7.41
C TYR A 154 15.46 -0.26 -6.33
N THR A 155 16.43 -0.35 -5.43
CA THR A 155 16.39 -1.30 -4.31
C THR A 155 16.61 -0.58 -3.00
N LYS A 156 15.95 -1.02 -1.94
CA LYS A 156 16.14 -0.52 -0.57
C LYS A 156 16.35 -1.71 0.36
N VAL A 157 17.24 -1.55 1.31
CA VAL A 157 17.50 -2.56 2.35
C VAL A 157 17.20 -1.95 3.71
N TYR A 158 16.44 -2.69 4.48
CA TYR A 158 16.22 -2.42 5.90
C TYR A 158 16.88 -3.54 6.69
N ASP A 159 17.63 -3.17 7.71
CA ASP A 159 18.33 -4.09 8.60
C ASP A 159 18.15 -3.59 10.04
N ASP A 160 17.47 -4.36 10.86
CA ASP A 160 17.33 -4.10 12.28
C ASP A 160 17.42 -5.41 13.07
N ASN A 161 18.04 -5.36 14.23
CA ASN A 161 18.26 -6.52 15.13
C ASN A 161 18.90 -7.75 14.44
N GLY A 162 19.67 -7.52 13.34
CA GLY A 162 20.31 -8.57 12.55
C GLY A 162 19.31 -9.33 11.65
N VAL A 163 18.16 -8.73 11.36
CA VAL A 163 17.17 -9.16 10.37
C VAL A 163 17.16 -8.19 9.22
N SER A 164 17.27 -8.68 8.00
CA SER A 164 17.34 -7.83 6.82
C SER A 164 16.27 -8.17 5.78
N ILE A 165 15.66 -7.10 5.23
CA ILE A 165 14.73 -7.16 4.09
C ILE A 165 15.32 -6.34 2.94
N ARG A 166 15.41 -6.94 1.75
CA ARG A 166 15.62 -6.21 0.50
C ARG A 166 14.29 -6.02 -0.20
N LEU A 167 13.95 -4.77 -0.49
CA LEU A 167 12.91 -4.39 -1.44
C LEU A 167 13.53 -4.18 -2.81
N VAL A 168 12.98 -4.82 -3.84
CA VAL A 168 13.32 -4.60 -5.25
C VAL A 168 12.10 -3.96 -5.89
N LEU A 169 12.14 -2.64 -6.07
CA LEU A 169 11.04 -1.83 -6.59
C LEU A 169 11.23 -1.67 -8.09
N ILE A 170 10.22 -2.09 -8.87
CA ILE A 170 10.32 -2.19 -10.33
C ILE A 170 9.22 -1.41 -11.04
N ASP A 171 9.55 -0.84 -12.19
CA ASP A 171 8.61 -0.13 -13.06
C ASP A 171 7.97 -1.11 -14.03
N THR A 172 6.71 -1.43 -13.81
CA THR A 172 6.02 -2.48 -14.57
C THR A 172 5.22 -1.98 -15.77
N THR A 173 4.91 -0.69 -15.84
CA THR A 173 4.13 -0.13 -16.96
C THR A 173 4.83 -0.35 -18.31
N PRO A 174 6.15 -0.09 -18.47
CA PRO A 174 6.85 -0.35 -19.72
C PRO A 174 6.96 -1.85 -20.08
N LEU A 175 6.75 -2.73 -19.11
CA LEU A 175 6.77 -4.18 -19.36
C LEU A 175 5.51 -4.72 -20.04
N ILE A 176 4.57 -3.88 -20.44
CA ILE A 176 3.27 -4.26 -20.94
C ILE A 176 3.03 -3.64 -22.30
N ASP A 177 2.89 -4.47 -23.32
CA ASP A 177 2.88 -4.07 -24.74
C ASP A 177 1.74 -3.10 -25.08
N ARG A 178 0.57 -3.24 -24.47
CA ARG A 178 -0.59 -2.38 -24.74
C ARG A 178 -0.38 -0.91 -24.38
N TYR A 179 0.58 -0.58 -23.54
CA TYR A 179 0.87 0.81 -23.17
C TYR A 179 1.81 1.50 -24.15
N HIS A 180 2.53 0.73 -24.98
CA HIS A 180 3.42 1.25 -26.00
C HIS A 180 2.63 1.88 -27.17
N HIS A 181 3.24 2.87 -27.82
CA HIS A 181 2.69 3.60 -28.96
C HIS A 181 1.33 4.25 -28.68
N SER A 182 1.07 4.59 -27.42
CA SER A 182 -0.17 5.19 -26.96
C SER A 182 0.03 6.63 -26.50
N ALA A 183 -0.72 7.56 -27.09
CA ALA A 183 -0.69 8.96 -26.67
C ALA A 183 -1.14 9.18 -25.21
N THR A 184 -1.83 8.20 -24.62
CA THR A 184 -2.24 8.23 -23.21
C THR A 184 -1.05 7.94 -22.26
N TYR A 185 0.01 7.29 -22.74
CA TYR A 185 1.17 6.88 -21.95
C TYR A 185 2.47 7.36 -22.63
N PRO A 186 2.69 8.69 -22.73
CA PRO A 186 3.72 9.27 -23.60
C PRO A 186 5.16 8.84 -23.27
N ASP A 187 5.43 8.52 -21.99
CA ASP A 187 6.78 8.21 -21.53
C ASP A 187 7.17 6.73 -21.70
N VAL A 188 6.22 5.83 -22.01
CA VAL A 188 6.44 4.39 -22.00
C VAL A 188 7.48 3.96 -23.03
N ASP A 189 7.39 4.47 -24.25
CA ASP A 189 8.29 4.09 -25.37
C ASP A 189 9.74 4.57 -25.17
N SER A 190 9.99 5.48 -24.25
CA SER A 190 11.32 5.97 -23.92
C SER A 190 12.06 5.11 -22.89
N GLN A 191 11.40 4.08 -22.32
CA GLN A 191 11.98 3.26 -21.26
C GLN A 191 12.78 2.07 -21.82
N ASP A 192 13.96 1.86 -21.25
CA ASP A 192 14.82 0.72 -21.61
C ASP A 192 14.46 -0.51 -20.77
N ILE A 193 13.57 -1.33 -21.32
CA ILE A 193 13.08 -2.57 -20.70
C ILE A 193 14.23 -3.55 -20.44
N ASP A 194 15.13 -3.72 -21.41
CA ASP A 194 16.23 -4.67 -21.32
C ASP A 194 17.20 -4.31 -20.20
N THR A 195 17.48 -3.03 -20.04
CA THR A 195 18.31 -2.54 -18.92
C THR A 195 17.65 -2.84 -17.59
N GLN A 196 16.33 -2.60 -17.45
CA GLN A 196 15.61 -2.93 -16.22
C GLN A 196 15.63 -4.43 -15.94
N LEU A 197 15.33 -5.28 -16.91
CA LEU A 197 15.30 -6.74 -16.72
C LEU A 197 16.68 -7.29 -16.31
N LYS A 198 17.76 -6.80 -16.93
CA LYS A 198 19.15 -7.15 -16.55
C LYS A 198 19.46 -6.68 -15.12
N TRP A 199 18.99 -5.49 -14.75
CA TRP A 199 19.18 -4.96 -13.42
C TRP A 199 18.44 -5.77 -12.35
N ILE A 200 17.19 -6.19 -12.63
CA ILE A 200 16.42 -7.07 -11.73
C ILE A 200 17.16 -8.39 -11.52
N ASP A 201 17.59 -9.04 -12.60
CA ASP A 201 18.32 -10.31 -12.56
C ASP A 201 19.59 -10.20 -11.71
N LYS A 202 20.40 -9.17 -11.96
CA LYS A 202 21.62 -8.88 -11.20
C LYS A 202 21.34 -8.58 -9.72
N THR A 203 20.33 -7.75 -9.44
CA THR A 203 19.97 -7.36 -8.05
C THR A 203 19.53 -8.57 -7.24
N LEU A 204 18.76 -9.48 -7.85
CA LEU A 204 18.34 -10.72 -7.21
C LEU A 204 19.52 -11.70 -7.05
N ASP A 205 20.43 -11.76 -8.00
CA ASP A 205 21.64 -12.59 -7.88
C ASP A 205 22.55 -12.16 -6.74
N GLU A 206 22.74 -10.85 -6.59
CA GLU A 206 23.57 -10.24 -5.56
C GLU A 206 22.92 -10.18 -4.17
N ALA A 207 21.62 -10.41 -4.06
CA ALA A 207 20.88 -10.32 -2.78
C ALA A 207 21.37 -11.36 -1.76
N LYS A 208 21.65 -10.88 -0.54
CA LYS A 208 22.15 -11.67 0.60
C LYS A 208 21.29 -11.51 1.85
N GLU A 209 20.28 -10.67 1.76
CA GLU A 209 19.36 -10.35 2.83
C GLU A 209 18.54 -11.58 3.25
N ASP A 210 18.05 -11.57 4.47
CA ASP A 210 17.23 -12.65 5.01
C ASP A 210 15.97 -12.86 4.18
N TRP A 211 15.39 -11.75 3.68
CA TRP A 211 14.16 -11.74 2.92
C TRP A 211 14.27 -10.80 1.73
N VAL A 212 13.75 -11.23 0.58
CA VAL A 212 13.67 -10.41 -0.64
C VAL A 212 12.21 -10.33 -1.09
N ILE A 213 11.71 -9.11 -1.21
CA ILE A 213 10.37 -8.81 -1.70
C ILE A 213 10.50 -7.96 -2.97
N VAL A 214 9.92 -8.42 -4.07
CA VAL A 214 9.83 -7.63 -5.30
C VAL A 214 8.49 -6.91 -5.31
N VAL A 215 8.50 -5.60 -5.56
CA VAL A 215 7.29 -4.77 -5.61
C VAL A 215 7.20 -4.09 -6.98
N GLY A 216 6.07 -4.28 -7.64
CA GLY A 216 5.70 -3.58 -8.85
C GLY A 216 4.25 -3.11 -8.78
N HIS A 217 3.71 -2.55 -9.86
CA HIS A 217 2.31 -2.12 -9.87
C HIS A 217 1.38 -3.17 -10.48
N HIS A 218 1.75 -3.76 -11.62
CA HIS A 218 0.89 -4.69 -12.35
C HIS A 218 1.05 -6.14 -11.88
N PRO A 219 -0.04 -6.93 -11.84
CA PRO A 219 0.01 -8.32 -11.39
C PRO A 219 0.62 -9.25 -12.45
N MET A 220 1.32 -10.29 -11.97
CA MET A 220 1.67 -11.45 -12.78
C MET A 220 0.53 -12.47 -12.83
N TYR A 221 -0.24 -12.56 -11.76
CA TYR A 221 -1.41 -13.43 -11.63
C TYR A 221 -2.49 -12.68 -10.85
N ALA A 222 -3.70 -12.65 -11.38
CA ALA A 222 -4.88 -12.08 -10.72
C ALA A 222 -6.17 -12.56 -11.38
N ASP A 223 -7.27 -12.61 -10.62
CA ASP A 223 -8.62 -12.57 -11.18
C ASP A 223 -8.90 -11.15 -11.65
N THR A 224 -9.07 -10.99 -12.95
CA THR A 224 -9.51 -9.73 -13.56
C THR A 224 -10.10 -9.97 -14.93
N LYS A 225 -11.15 -9.23 -15.26
CA LYS A 225 -11.78 -9.31 -16.59
C LYS A 225 -11.05 -8.45 -17.63
N LYS A 226 -10.24 -7.50 -17.21
CA LYS A 226 -9.68 -6.47 -18.11
C LYS A 226 -8.27 -6.78 -18.60
N ASP A 227 -7.43 -7.42 -17.79
CA ASP A 227 -5.98 -7.31 -17.92
C ASP A 227 -5.24 -8.65 -18.06
N ILE A 228 -5.90 -9.66 -18.68
CA ILE A 228 -5.25 -10.97 -18.94
C ILE A 228 -4.03 -10.83 -19.86
N ILE A 229 -4.05 -9.88 -20.82
CA ILE A 229 -2.91 -9.65 -21.72
C ILE A 229 -1.74 -9.06 -20.93
N GLU A 230 -2.00 -8.11 -20.05
CA GLU A 230 -0.98 -7.52 -19.18
C GLU A 230 -0.27 -8.58 -18.32
N GLN A 231 -1.03 -9.52 -17.76
CA GLN A 231 -0.44 -10.63 -17.00
C GLN A 231 0.46 -11.50 -17.84
N LYS A 232 0.11 -11.77 -19.12
CA LYS A 232 0.96 -12.55 -20.04
C LYS A 232 2.27 -11.83 -20.34
N ASP A 233 2.23 -10.53 -20.56
CA ASP A 233 3.41 -9.71 -20.80
C ASP A 233 4.32 -9.71 -19.56
N MET A 234 3.73 -9.48 -18.37
CA MET A 234 4.44 -9.56 -17.09
C MET A 234 5.08 -10.94 -16.87
N GLN A 235 4.34 -12.01 -17.11
CA GLN A 235 4.85 -13.39 -16.98
C GLN A 235 5.98 -13.66 -17.97
N SER A 236 5.84 -13.27 -19.24
CA SER A 236 6.85 -13.53 -20.27
C SER A 236 8.20 -12.89 -19.93
N ARG A 237 8.19 -11.74 -19.28
CA ARG A 237 9.38 -10.96 -18.93
C ARG A 237 9.99 -11.31 -17.57
N LEU A 238 9.15 -11.50 -16.55
CA LEU A 238 9.62 -11.67 -15.17
C LEU A 238 9.73 -13.11 -14.70
N LEU A 239 8.88 -14.04 -15.17
CA LEU A 239 8.95 -15.44 -14.73
C LEU A 239 10.31 -16.08 -14.98
N PRO A 240 11.00 -15.91 -16.14
CA PRO A 240 12.32 -16.49 -16.34
C PRO A 240 13.33 -16.00 -15.28
N ILE A 241 13.25 -14.74 -14.87
CA ILE A 241 14.12 -14.17 -13.85
C ILE A 241 13.75 -14.75 -12.46
N PHE A 242 12.48 -14.72 -12.10
CA PHE A 242 12.01 -15.21 -10.80
C PHE A 242 12.29 -16.71 -10.61
N GLN A 243 12.17 -17.50 -11.67
CA GLN A 243 12.51 -18.94 -11.61
C GLN A 243 13.99 -19.19 -11.36
N ARG A 244 14.90 -18.37 -11.92
CA ARG A 244 16.33 -18.47 -11.61
C ARG A 244 16.62 -18.14 -10.13
N HIS A 245 15.88 -17.20 -9.56
CA HIS A 245 16.06 -16.70 -8.19
C HIS A 245 14.98 -17.14 -7.20
N LYS A 246 14.24 -18.22 -7.50
CA LYS A 246 13.09 -18.68 -6.68
C LYS A 246 13.41 -19.03 -5.23
N SER A 247 14.68 -19.32 -4.93
CA SER A 247 15.13 -19.56 -3.55
C SER A 247 15.33 -18.28 -2.75
N LYS A 248 15.43 -17.12 -3.43
CA LYS A 248 15.65 -15.81 -2.83
C LYS A 248 14.35 -15.00 -2.73
N VAL A 249 13.56 -14.94 -3.82
CA VAL A 249 12.33 -14.15 -3.86
C VAL A 249 11.26 -14.80 -2.98
N ALA A 250 10.91 -14.12 -1.90
CA ALA A 250 9.85 -14.58 -1.01
C ALA A 250 8.46 -14.26 -1.57
N MET A 251 8.28 -13.03 -2.06
CA MET A 251 7.00 -12.51 -2.54
C MET A 251 7.18 -11.57 -3.72
N TYR A 252 6.19 -11.53 -4.60
CA TYR A 252 5.93 -10.43 -5.53
C TYR A 252 4.65 -9.72 -5.10
N VAL A 253 4.72 -8.44 -4.77
CA VAL A 253 3.58 -7.64 -4.32
C VAL A 253 3.26 -6.56 -5.34
N CYS A 254 1.99 -6.38 -5.66
CA CYS A 254 1.53 -5.40 -6.64
C CYS A 254 0.16 -4.81 -6.27
N GLY A 255 -0.33 -3.84 -7.05
CA GLY A 255 -1.65 -3.21 -6.93
C GLY A 255 -2.52 -3.42 -8.16
N HIS A 256 -2.99 -2.31 -8.76
CA HIS A 256 -3.67 -2.20 -10.05
C HIS A 256 -5.12 -2.74 -10.11
N ILE A 257 -5.39 -3.88 -9.49
CA ILE A 257 -6.69 -4.56 -9.62
C ILE A 257 -7.71 -4.08 -8.59
N HIS A 258 -7.28 -3.41 -7.52
CA HIS A 258 -8.11 -2.85 -6.45
C HIS A 258 -8.88 -3.92 -5.64
N ASN A 259 -8.25 -5.02 -5.32
CA ASN A 259 -8.77 -6.02 -4.40
C ASN A 259 -7.62 -6.85 -3.84
N PHE A 260 -7.84 -7.52 -2.73
CA PHE A 260 -6.85 -8.43 -2.18
C PHE A 260 -6.89 -9.77 -2.89
N GLN A 261 -5.72 -10.26 -3.32
CA GLN A 261 -5.54 -11.63 -3.77
C GLN A 261 -4.20 -12.18 -3.29
N HIS A 262 -4.20 -13.40 -2.79
CA HIS A 262 -3.01 -14.19 -2.54
C HIS A 262 -3.06 -15.41 -3.45
N ILE A 263 -2.08 -15.55 -4.32
CA ILE A 263 -2.04 -16.59 -5.35
C ILE A 263 -0.70 -17.32 -5.25
N ARG A 264 -0.74 -18.64 -5.32
CA ARG A 264 0.42 -19.52 -5.48
C ARG A 264 0.32 -20.27 -6.79
N ARG A 265 1.36 -20.18 -7.59
CA ARG A 265 1.41 -20.80 -8.91
C ARG A 265 2.65 -21.66 -9.08
N GLY A 266 2.45 -22.87 -9.62
CA GLY A 266 3.55 -23.80 -9.88
C GLY A 266 4.29 -24.22 -8.59
N ASN A 267 5.55 -24.61 -8.76
CA ASN A 267 6.44 -25.02 -7.67
C ASN A 267 7.61 -24.02 -7.49
N ASP A 268 7.40 -22.75 -7.81
CA ASP A 268 8.45 -21.72 -7.66
C ASP A 268 8.62 -21.28 -6.22
N GLY A 269 7.60 -21.52 -5.40
CA GLY A 269 7.62 -21.19 -3.97
C GLY A 269 7.49 -19.69 -3.69
N ILE A 270 7.06 -18.87 -4.67
CA ILE A 270 6.84 -17.44 -4.52
C ILE A 270 5.37 -17.20 -4.19
N ASP A 271 5.10 -16.30 -3.25
CA ASP A 271 3.74 -15.79 -3.01
C ASP A 271 3.49 -14.57 -3.89
N TYR A 272 2.47 -14.67 -4.76
CA TYR A 272 2.01 -13.57 -5.60
C TYR A 272 0.87 -12.86 -4.90
N VAL A 273 1.08 -11.59 -4.58
CA VAL A 273 0.15 -10.80 -3.77
C VAL A 273 -0.34 -9.62 -4.59
N VAL A 274 -1.63 -9.57 -4.85
CA VAL A 274 -2.30 -8.33 -5.27
C VAL A 274 -2.78 -7.67 -3.99
N ASN A 275 -2.19 -6.52 -3.67
CA ASN A 275 -2.63 -5.68 -2.57
C ASN A 275 -3.84 -4.83 -3.04
N THR A 276 -4.76 -4.56 -2.15
CA THR A 276 -5.97 -3.82 -2.51
C THR A 276 -5.72 -2.33 -2.71
N SER A 277 -6.75 -1.61 -3.14
CA SER A 277 -6.72 -0.14 -3.16
C SER A 277 -6.90 0.44 -1.75
N GLY A 278 -6.08 1.42 -1.42
CA GLY A 278 -6.26 2.25 -0.22
C GLY A 278 -7.40 3.26 -0.35
N SER A 279 -8.23 3.17 -1.40
CA SER A 279 -9.33 4.13 -1.62
C SER A 279 -10.62 3.50 -2.14
N LEU A 280 -10.58 2.69 -3.20
CA LEU A 280 -11.76 2.14 -3.87
C LEU A 280 -11.52 0.71 -4.33
N ALA A 281 -12.09 -0.26 -3.65
CA ALA A 281 -11.96 -1.66 -4.00
C ALA A 281 -12.94 -2.12 -5.08
N ARG A 282 -12.64 -3.27 -5.66
CA ARG A 282 -13.42 -3.93 -6.73
C ARG A 282 -13.73 -5.38 -6.37
N LYS A 283 -14.80 -5.91 -6.95
CA LYS A 283 -15.16 -7.32 -6.82
C LYS A 283 -14.06 -8.24 -7.34
N VAL A 284 -13.91 -9.39 -6.71
CA VAL A 284 -12.94 -10.42 -7.06
C VAL A 284 -13.58 -11.80 -6.92
N ASN A 285 -13.11 -12.75 -7.73
CA ASN A 285 -13.46 -14.17 -7.60
C ASN A 285 -12.18 -15.00 -7.51
N PRO A 286 -12.23 -16.19 -6.93
CA PRO A 286 -11.11 -17.10 -6.98
C PRO A 286 -10.74 -17.46 -8.42
N THR A 287 -9.44 -17.51 -8.71
CA THR A 287 -8.85 -18.04 -9.94
C THR A 287 -7.90 -19.19 -9.61
N ASP A 288 -7.32 -19.83 -10.61
CA ASP A 288 -6.38 -20.93 -10.37
C ASP A 288 -5.19 -20.48 -9.51
N GLY A 289 -4.89 -21.25 -8.46
CA GLY A 289 -3.87 -20.95 -7.47
C GLY A 289 -4.28 -19.95 -6.39
N THR A 290 -5.51 -19.44 -6.36
CA THR A 290 -5.99 -18.55 -5.30
C THR A 290 -5.98 -19.24 -3.95
N VAL A 291 -5.24 -18.68 -3.02
CA VAL A 291 -5.24 -19.05 -1.60
C VAL A 291 -6.25 -18.23 -0.82
N PHE A 292 -6.36 -16.94 -1.16
CA PHE A 292 -7.28 -15.99 -0.56
C PHE A 292 -7.63 -14.87 -1.55
N CYS A 293 -8.85 -14.34 -1.47
CA CYS A 293 -9.22 -13.10 -2.13
C CYS A 293 -10.33 -12.37 -1.37
N SER A 294 -10.34 -11.03 -1.44
CA SER A 294 -11.33 -10.18 -0.78
C SER A 294 -11.52 -8.85 -1.54
N PRO A 295 -12.76 -8.34 -1.66
CA PRO A 295 -13.05 -7.03 -2.24
C PRO A 295 -12.97 -5.89 -1.21
N ALA A 296 -12.29 -6.07 -0.09
CA ALA A 296 -12.13 -5.02 0.92
C ALA A 296 -11.09 -3.97 0.48
N GLU A 297 -11.31 -2.71 0.83
CA GLU A 297 -10.29 -1.66 0.84
C GLU A 297 -9.32 -1.87 2.00
N GLY A 298 -8.12 -1.28 1.91
CA GLY A 298 -7.15 -1.33 3.00
C GLY A 298 -5.71 -1.26 2.53
N PHE A 299 -4.83 -1.96 3.23
CA PHE A 299 -3.38 -2.01 2.97
C PHE A 299 -2.80 -3.31 3.54
N SER A 300 -1.49 -3.52 3.34
CA SER A 300 -0.79 -4.66 3.95
C SER A 300 0.29 -4.21 4.93
N VAL A 301 0.48 -5.01 5.98
CA VAL A 301 1.59 -4.91 6.92
C VAL A 301 2.54 -6.08 6.64
N VAL A 302 3.80 -5.78 6.43
CA VAL A 302 4.89 -6.77 6.37
C VAL A 302 5.64 -6.72 7.68
N SER A 303 5.90 -7.86 8.28
CA SER A 303 6.78 -7.98 9.44
C SER A 303 7.75 -9.14 9.27
N ALA A 304 9.00 -8.90 9.55
CA ALA A 304 10.04 -9.90 9.44
C ALA A 304 10.76 -10.12 10.76
N SER A 305 11.11 -11.37 10.98
CA SER A 305 12.07 -11.80 11.98
C SER A 305 13.14 -12.66 11.28
N LYS A 306 14.14 -13.10 12.04
CA LYS A 306 15.24 -13.92 11.49
C LYS A 306 14.76 -15.16 10.73
N ASN A 307 13.71 -15.80 11.22
CA ASN A 307 13.23 -17.09 10.71
C ASN A 307 11.84 -17.02 10.05
N GLN A 308 11.17 -15.88 10.11
CA GLN A 308 9.80 -15.75 9.63
C GLN A 308 9.56 -14.39 8.99
N LEU A 309 8.91 -14.40 7.81
CA LEU A 309 8.36 -13.23 7.15
C LEU A 309 6.85 -13.38 7.09
N ASN A 310 6.13 -12.37 7.55
CA ASN A 310 4.69 -12.30 7.48
C ASN A 310 4.25 -11.14 6.57
N LEU A 311 3.15 -11.35 5.86
CA LEU A 311 2.37 -10.27 5.26
C LEU A 311 0.92 -10.42 5.74
N TYR A 312 0.41 -9.36 6.36
CA TYR A 312 -0.97 -9.27 6.84
C TYR A 312 -1.77 -8.37 5.92
N MET A 313 -2.88 -8.85 5.40
CA MET A 313 -3.85 -8.03 4.66
C MET A 313 -4.81 -7.40 5.68
N ILE A 314 -4.86 -6.08 5.71
CA ILE A 314 -5.64 -5.29 6.67
C ILE A 314 -6.80 -4.64 5.93
N ASP A 315 -8.03 -4.85 6.39
CA ASP A 315 -9.20 -4.18 5.84
C ASP A 315 -9.33 -2.72 6.35
N ASN A 316 -10.28 -1.96 5.78
CA ASN A 316 -10.55 -0.58 6.16
C ASN A 316 -11.11 -0.39 7.60
N LYS A 317 -11.21 -1.47 8.38
CA LYS A 317 -11.61 -1.47 9.80
C LYS A 317 -10.47 -1.86 10.73
N GLY A 318 -9.28 -2.13 10.20
CA GLY A 318 -8.11 -2.56 10.96
C GLY A 318 -8.09 -4.04 11.32
N ASN A 319 -8.93 -4.87 10.69
CA ASN A 319 -8.92 -6.30 10.91
C ASN A 319 -7.89 -6.98 10.02
N VAL A 320 -7.16 -7.94 10.57
CA VAL A 320 -6.36 -8.89 9.78
C VAL A 320 -7.32 -9.89 9.12
N ILE A 321 -7.53 -9.75 7.81
CA ILE A 321 -8.43 -10.63 7.04
C ILE A 321 -7.71 -11.80 6.39
N HIS A 322 -6.37 -11.72 6.25
CA HIS A 322 -5.53 -12.80 5.77
C HIS A 322 -4.09 -12.62 6.23
N LYS A 323 -3.38 -13.75 6.42
CA LYS A 323 -1.96 -13.80 6.77
C LYS A 323 -1.22 -14.73 5.81
N ILE A 324 -0.10 -14.25 5.28
CA ILE A 324 0.88 -15.04 4.52
C ILE A 324 2.08 -15.24 5.43
N GLU A 325 2.51 -16.48 5.58
CA GLU A 325 3.65 -16.84 6.40
C GLU A 325 4.73 -17.55 5.58
N ARG A 326 5.96 -17.08 5.73
CA ARG A 326 7.15 -17.68 5.14
C ARG A 326 8.14 -18.00 6.24
N PHE A 327 8.66 -19.22 6.22
CA PHE A 327 9.70 -19.64 7.16
C PHE A 327 10.99 -19.86 6.37
N LYS A 328 12.14 -19.50 6.97
CA LYS A 328 13.45 -19.91 6.45
C LYS A 328 13.53 -21.43 6.44
N LYS A 329 14.05 -21.93 5.34
CA LYS A 329 14.32 -23.36 5.17
C LYS A 329 15.64 -23.75 5.82
#